data_dfb864a0141acfa3ad954ad589e1e15a
#
_entry.id   dfb864a0141acfa3ad954ad589e1e15a
#
_cell.length_a   1.000
_cell.length_b   1.000
_cell.length_c   1.000
_cell.angle_alpha   90.00
_cell.angle_beta   90.00
_cell.angle_gamma   90.00
#
_symmetry.space_group_name_H-M   'P 1'
#
loop_
_entity.id
_entity.type
_entity.pdbx_description
1 polymer ?
#
loop_
_entity_poly.entity_id
_entity_poly.type
_entity_poly.pdbx_seq_one_letter_code
_entity_poly.pdbx_strand_id
1 'polypeptide(L)'
;MPTVNQLIRKPRKGSFRACAKVTALRGNPQKRGVCLRVYTVTPKKPNSALRKVIKARLTSGVEVIAYVPGEGHNLQEHSVVMLCGGRVKDLPGVKYRVIRGVLDAQGVKNRKQARSRYGAERPK
;
A
#
# COMPACT_ATOMS: atom_id res chain seq x y z
N MET A 1 12.71 -0.31 -32.00
CA MET A 1 12.62 1.14 -31.68
C MET A 1 11.89 1.86 -32.80
N PRO A 2 10.88 2.66 -32.47
CA PRO A 2 10.19 3.46 -33.48
C PRO A 2 11.09 4.59 -33.99
N THR A 3 10.94 4.90 -35.28
CA THR A 3 11.64 6.02 -35.88
C THR A 3 10.96 7.35 -35.52
N VAL A 4 11.67 8.47 -35.74
CA VAL A 4 11.11 9.81 -35.54
C VAL A 4 9.84 10.02 -36.34
N ASN A 5 9.82 9.58 -37.60
CA ASN A 5 8.64 9.71 -38.44
C ASN A 5 7.44 8.91 -37.95
N GLN A 6 7.67 7.75 -37.34
CA GLN A 6 6.61 6.95 -36.75
C GLN A 6 6.04 7.63 -35.51
N LEU A 7 6.87 8.27 -34.69
CA LEU A 7 6.41 8.99 -33.50
C LEU A 7 5.61 10.24 -33.82
N ILE A 8 5.93 10.90 -34.95
CA ILE A 8 5.15 12.06 -35.44
C ILE A 8 3.74 11.63 -35.82
N ARG A 9 3.59 10.48 -36.48
CA ARG A 9 2.28 9.96 -36.88
C ARG A 9 1.47 9.40 -35.72
N LYS A 10 2.15 8.68 -34.82
CA LYS A 10 1.52 8.04 -33.66
C LYS A 10 2.31 8.38 -32.40
N PRO A 11 1.94 9.47 -31.72
CA PRO A 11 2.63 9.82 -30.47
C PRO A 11 2.43 8.72 -29.42
N ARG A 12 3.40 8.62 -28.52
CA ARG A 12 3.33 7.65 -27.43
C ARG A 12 2.13 7.94 -26.56
N LYS A 13 1.32 6.93 -26.35
CA LYS A 13 0.17 7.03 -25.41
C LYS A 13 0.65 6.70 -24.01
N GLY A 14 0.19 7.47 -23.04
CA GLY A 14 0.46 7.17 -21.65
C GLY A 14 -0.10 5.80 -21.27
N SER A 15 0.51 5.18 -20.27
CA SER A 15 0.07 3.87 -19.81
C SER A 15 -1.16 3.98 -18.93
N PHE A 16 -2.32 3.70 -19.48
CA PHE A 16 -3.56 3.63 -18.71
C PHE A 16 -3.60 2.44 -17.75
N ARG A 17 -2.77 1.41 -18.01
CA ARG A 17 -2.74 0.19 -17.21
C ARG A 17 -2.25 0.40 -15.79
N ALA A 18 -1.37 1.40 -15.57
CA ALA A 18 -0.85 1.69 -14.24
C ALA A 18 -1.96 2.13 -13.27
N CYS A 19 -2.93 2.89 -13.77
CA CYS A 19 -4.07 3.34 -12.96
C CYS A 19 -5.06 2.22 -12.66
N ALA A 20 -5.17 1.23 -13.54
CA ALA A 20 -6.11 0.13 -13.37
C ALA A 20 -5.72 -0.83 -12.25
N LYS A 21 -4.45 -0.89 -11.87
CA LYS A 21 -3.98 -1.79 -10.81
C LYS A 21 -4.41 -1.36 -9.41
N VAL A 22 -4.62 -0.08 -9.21
CA VAL A 22 -4.98 0.49 -7.90
C VAL A 22 -6.24 1.36 -8.03
N THR A 23 -7.29 0.77 -8.56
CA THR A 23 -8.53 1.48 -8.90
C THR A 23 -9.16 2.21 -7.72
N ALA A 24 -9.02 1.68 -6.50
CA ALA A 24 -9.61 2.28 -5.31
C ALA A 24 -8.99 3.63 -4.96
N LEU A 25 -7.77 3.91 -5.41
CA LEU A 25 -7.11 5.20 -5.19
C LEU A 25 -7.62 6.30 -6.14
N ARG A 26 -8.26 5.94 -7.24
CA ARG A 26 -8.84 6.86 -8.22
C ARG A 26 -7.84 7.90 -8.72
N GLY A 27 -6.63 7.47 -9.03
CA GLY A 27 -5.58 8.34 -9.56
C GLY A 27 -4.84 9.18 -8.53
N ASN A 28 -5.13 9.02 -7.25
CA ASN A 28 -4.42 9.70 -6.17
C ASN A 28 -3.22 8.87 -5.70
N PRO A 29 -2.12 9.51 -5.24
CA PRO A 29 -0.99 8.73 -4.73
C PRO A 29 -1.29 8.01 -3.41
N GLN A 30 -2.12 8.60 -2.56
CA GLN A 30 -2.56 8.00 -1.30
C GLN A 30 -4.04 8.28 -1.07
N LYS A 31 -4.63 7.50 -0.16
CA LYS A 31 -6.02 7.68 0.24
C LYS A 31 -6.17 7.35 1.72
N ARG A 32 -6.94 8.15 2.43
CA ARG A 32 -7.24 7.89 3.84
C ARG A 32 -8.36 6.87 3.95
N GLY A 33 -8.27 6.03 4.98
CA GLY A 33 -9.32 5.04 5.26
C GLY A 33 -9.44 4.76 6.74
N VAL A 34 -10.50 4.07 7.11
CA VAL A 34 -10.77 3.64 8.47
C VAL A 34 -10.69 2.12 8.52
N CYS A 35 -9.95 1.58 9.49
CA CYS A 35 -9.84 0.14 9.65
C CYS A 35 -11.16 -0.47 10.08
N LEU A 36 -11.67 -1.42 9.29
CA LEU A 36 -12.85 -2.21 9.64
C LEU A 36 -12.47 -3.47 10.41
N ARG A 37 -11.32 -4.05 10.08
CA ARG A 37 -10.83 -5.28 10.69
C ARG A 37 -9.31 -5.35 10.58
N VAL A 38 -8.67 -5.84 11.62
CA VAL A 38 -7.22 -6.09 11.64
C VAL A 38 -7.01 -7.59 11.86
N TYR A 39 -6.27 -8.25 10.98
CA TYR A 39 -6.08 -9.70 11.04
C TYR A 39 -4.77 -10.09 10.37
N THR A 40 -4.47 -11.39 10.39
CA THR A 40 -3.29 -11.95 9.75
C THR A 40 -3.70 -12.90 8.64
N VAL A 41 -2.87 -13.00 7.60
CA VAL A 41 -3.10 -13.87 6.46
C VAL A 41 -1.83 -14.64 6.16
N THR A 42 -1.97 -15.92 5.84
CA THR A 42 -0.84 -16.71 5.38
C THR A 42 -0.56 -16.42 3.90
N PRO A 43 0.72 -16.29 3.51
CA PRO A 43 1.04 -16.10 2.10
C PRO A 43 0.83 -17.37 1.29
N LYS A 44 0.79 -17.23 -0.03
CA LYS A 44 0.69 -18.36 -0.92
C LYS A 44 1.99 -19.20 -0.89
N LYS A 45 1.88 -20.47 -1.28
CA LYS A 45 3.04 -21.37 -1.40
C LYS A 45 4.09 -20.79 -2.36
N PRO A 46 5.40 -20.98 -2.11
CA PRO A 46 6.02 -21.80 -1.07
C PRO A 46 6.28 -21.10 0.25
N ASN A 47 5.82 -19.87 0.42
CA ASN A 47 6.12 -19.08 1.63
C ASN A 47 5.18 -19.43 2.77
N SER A 48 5.66 -19.20 4.00
CA SER A 48 4.89 -19.41 5.21
C SER A 48 5.21 -18.31 6.22
N ALA A 49 4.19 -17.66 6.72
CA ALA A 49 4.31 -16.60 7.73
C ALA A 49 2.92 -16.16 8.16
N LEU A 50 2.86 -15.25 9.13
CA LEU A 50 1.63 -14.55 9.48
C LEU A 50 1.78 -13.10 9.04
N ARG A 51 1.26 -12.79 7.86
CA ARG A 51 1.31 -11.43 7.30
C ARG A 51 0.20 -10.59 7.91
N LYS A 52 0.56 -9.41 8.41
CA LYS A 52 -0.41 -8.48 9.04
C LYS A 52 -1.09 -7.67 7.96
N VAL A 53 -2.42 -7.74 7.93
CA VAL A 53 -3.24 -7.00 6.96
C VAL A 53 -4.41 -6.35 7.67
N ILE A 54 -4.96 -5.33 7.04
CA ILE A 54 -6.17 -4.67 7.51
C ILE A 54 -7.19 -4.63 6.37
N LYS A 55 -8.46 -4.65 6.74
CA LYS A 55 -9.54 -4.31 5.82
C LYS A 55 -9.98 -2.89 6.17
N ALA A 56 -9.91 -1.99 5.22
CA ALA A 56 -10.19 -0.59 5.44
C ALA A 56 -11.24 -0.08 4.45
N ARG A 57 -12.08 0.82 4.92
CA ARG A 57 -12.99 1.58 4.07
C ARG A 57 -12.36 2.93 3.76
N LEU A 58 -12.12 3.20 2.49
CA LEU A 58 -11.52 4.45 2.05
C LEU A 58 -12.54 5.58 2.07
N THR A 59 -12.05 6.83 2.00
CA THR A 59 -12.93 8.01 1.92
C THR A 59 -13.82 8.00 0.68
N SER A 60 -13.43 7.25 -0.36
CA SER A 60 -14.24 7.05 -1.55
C SER A 60 -15.41 6.06 -1.35
N GLY A 61 -15.47 5.39 -0.19
CA GLY A 61 -16.48 4.37 0.11
C GLY A 61 -16.10 2.96 -0.28
N VAL A 62 -14.97 2.76 -0.95
CA VAL A 62 -14.51 1.43 -1.37
C VAL A 62 -13.80 0.73 -0.22
N GLU A 63 -14.09 -0.56 -0.02
CA GLU A 63 -13.39 -1.38 0.96
C GLU A 63 -12.25 -2.13 0.29
N VAL A 64 -11.06 -2.07 0.90
CA VAL A 64 -9.87 -2.73 0.38
C VAL A 64 -9.11 -3.44 1.47
N ILE A 65 -8.29 -4.40 1.08
CA ILE A 65 -7.36 -5.09 1.99
C ILE A 65 -5.98 -4.53 1.73
N ALA A 66 -5.31 -4.08 2.79
CA ALA A 66 -4.00 -3.46 2.72
C ALA A 66 -3.01 -4.16 3.65
N TYR A 67 -1.77 -4.22 3.22
CA TYR A 67 -0.68 -4.80 3.99
C TYR A 67 -0.08 -3.75 4.94
N VAL A 68 0.20 -4.17 6.18
CA VAL A 68 0.88 -3.32 7.17
C VAL A 68 2.37 -3.68 7.15
N PRO A 69 3.24 -2.83 6.58
CA PRO A 69 4.67 -3.14 6.51
C PRO A 69 5.36 -2.95 7.85
N GLY A 70 6.48 -3.64 8.01
CA GLY A 70 7.32 -3.53 9.20
C GLY A 70 6.96 -4.51 10.29
N GLU A 71 7.71 -4.44 11.36
CA GLU A 71 7.59 -5.32 12.51
C GLU A 71 6.66 -4.72 13.56
N GLY A 72 5.54 -5.40 13.84
CA GLY A 72 4.58 -4.95 14.84
C GLY A 72 3.78 -3.72 14.41
N HIS A 73 2.63 -3.54 15.00
CA HIS A 73 1.79 -2.36 14.78
C HIS A 73 0.85 -2.15 15.96
N ASN A 74 0.26 -0.96 16.02
CA ASN A 74 -0.72 -0.59 17.05
C ASN A 74 -2.13 -0.40 16.49
N LEU A 75 -2.36 -0.84 15.25
CA LEU A 75 -3.64 -0.64 14.59
C LEU A 75 -4.75 -1.48 15.21
N GLN A 76 -5.92 -0.90 15.35
CA GLN A 76 -7.11 -1.53 15.89
C GLN A 76 -8.30 -1.21 15.00
N GLU A 77 -9.42 -1.86 15.26
CA GLU A 77 -10.68 -1.51 14.61
C GLU A 77 -10.99 -0.03 14.83
N HIS A 78 -11.43 0.65 13.77
CA HIS A 78 -11.73 2.10 13.73
C HIS A 78 -10.49 3.02 13.74
N SER A 79 -9.27 2.48 13.64
CA SER A 79 -8.07 3.31 13.44
C SER A 79 -8.10 3.96 12.07
N VAL A 80 -7.69 5.23 12.00
CA VAL A 80 -7.58 5.96 10.74
C VAL A 80 -6.19 5.76 10.17
N VAL A 81 -6.11 5.34 8.92
CA VAL A 81 -4.85 5.05 8.25
C VAL A 81 -4.77 5.72 6.90
N MET A 82 -3.53 5.89 6.42
CA MET A 82 -3.25 6.37 5.07
C MET A 82 -2.76 5.18 4.24
N LEU A 83 -3.39 4.95 3.09
CA LEU A 83 -3.04 3.84 2.20
C LEU A 83 -2.42 4.36 0.92
N CYS A 84 -1.46 3.60 0.41
CA CYS A 84 -0.88 3.85 -0.91
C CYS A 84 -0.94 2.57 -1.75
N GLY A 85 -0.70 2.70 -3.05
CA GLY A 85 -0.61 1.56 -3.93
C GLY A 85 0.66 0.77 -3.64
N GLY A 86 0.60 -0.53 -3.83
CA GLY A 86 1.73 -1.41 -3.63
C GLY A 86 1.27 -2.84 -3.40
N ARG A 87 1.39 -3.65 -4.44
CA ARG A 87 0.98 -5.05 -4.36
C ARG A 87 1.97 -5.86 -3.52
N VAL A 88 1.45 -6.79 -2.75
CA VAL A 88 2.27 -7.79 -2.06
C VAL A 88 2.18 -9.08 -2.86
N LYS A 89 3.32 -9.53 -3.38
CA LYS A 89 3.38 -10.69 -4.27
C LYS A 89 2.90 -11.97 -3.59
N ASP A 90 3.20 -12.13 -2.30
CA ASP A 90 2.83 -13.32 -1.53
C ASP A 90 1.36 -13.38 -1.14
N LEU A 91 0.65 -12.26 -1.21
CA LEU A 91 -0.73 -12.17 -0.73
C LEU A 91 -1.67 -11.87 -1.89
N PRO A 92 -2.44 -12.86 -2.37
CA PRO A 92 -3.40 -12.62 -3.45
C PRO A 92 -4.46 -11.61 -3.04
N GLY A 93 -4.76 -10.66 -3.91
CA GLY A 93 -5.79 -9.65 -3.66
C GLY A 93 -5.36 -8.45 -2.83
N VAL A 94 -4.14 -8.45 -2.30
CA VAL A 94 -3.62 -7.32 -1.53
C VAL A 94 -2.85 -6.39 -2.47
N LYS A 95 -3.44 -5.26 -2.81
CA LYS A 95 -2.90 -4.29 -3.78
C LYS A 95 -2.49 -2.97 -3.15
N TYR A 96 -2.64 -2.83 -1.84
CA TYR A 96 -2.42 -1.58 -1.13
C TYR A 96 -1.55 -1.82 0.09
N ARG A 97 -0.91 -0.74 0.57
CA ARG A 97 -0.07 -0.79 1.77
C ARG A 97 -0.40 0.38 2.68
N VAL A 98 -0.33 0.15 3.99
CA VAL A 98 -0.47 1.19 4.99
C VAL A 98 0.85 1.98 5.08
N ILE A 99 0.75 3.31 5.11
CA ILE A 99 1.90 4.17 5.32
C ILE A 99 2.14 4.29 6.82
N ARG A 100 3.33 3.86 7.28
CA ARG A 100 3.69 3.90 8.69
C ARG A 100 4.14 5.31 9.10
N GLY A 101 3.82 5.68 10.32
CA GLY A 101 4.21 6.98 10.87
C GLY A 101 3.25 8.11 10.53
N VAL A 102 2.11 7.82 9.93
CA VAL A 102 1.09 8.80 9.53
C VAL A 102 -0.24 8.43 10.16
N LEU A 103 -0.97 9.41 10.65
CA LEU A 103 -2.28 9.22 11.32
C LEU A 103 -2.14 8.23 12.49
N ASP A 104 -3.01 7.23 12.59
CA ASP A 104 -3.01 6.29 13.71
C ASP A 104 -1.97 5.17 13.58
N ALA A 105 -1.32 5.02 12.43
CA ALA A 105 -0.28 4.02 12.22
C ALA A 105 1.07 4.54 12.67
N GLN A 106 1.54 4.08 13.83
CA GLN A 106 2.84 4.48 14.34
C GLN A 106 3.98 3.89 13.52
N GLY A 107 5.13 4.56 13.53
CA GLY A 107 6.34 4.04 12.88
C GLY A 107 6.89 2.82 13.59
N VAL A 108 7.76 2.08 12.92
CA VAL A 108 8.41 0.90 13.50
C VAL A 108 9.42 1.36 14.55
N LYS A 109 9.31 0.84 15.77
CA LYS A 109 10.19 1.20 16.88
C LYS A 109 11.58 0.62 16.68
N ASN A 110 12.60 1.38 17.06
CA ASN A 110 14.00 0.94 17.09
C ASN A 110 14.56 0.55 15.72
N ARG A 111 13.92 0.95 14.64
CA ARG A 111 14.42 0.68 13.31
C ARG A 111 15.46 1.72 12.91
N LYS A 112 16.62 1.26 12.43
CA LYS A 112 17.74 2.14 12.08
C LYS A 112 17.96 2.27 10.57
N GLN A 113 17.58 1.26 9.80
CA GLN A 113 17.76 1.24 8.34
C GLN A 113 16.42 1.43 7.63
N ALA A 114 16.44 2.11 6.49
CA ALA A 114 15.25 2.38 5.67
C ALA A 114 14.12 3.02 6.49
N ARG A 115 14.46 3.96 7.35
CA ARG A 115 13.51 4.58 8.30
C ARG A 115 12.32 5.24 7.61
N SER A 116 12.55 5.87 6.47
CA SER A 116 11.50 6.56 5.73
C SER A 116 10.37 5.62 5.29
N ARG A 117 10.70 4.38 4.96
CA ARG A 117 9.71 3.38 4.52
C ARG A 117 8.80 2.92 5.65
N TYR A 118 9.27 3.02 6.89
CA TYR A 118 8.57 2.49 8.05
C TYR A 118 8.20 3.56 9.07
N GLY A 119 8.33 4.83 8.68
CA GLY A 119 7.96 5.93 9.54
C GLY A 119 8.78 6.03 10.83
N ALA A 120 10.02 5.54 10.81
CA ALA A 120 10.88 5.56 11.99
C ALA A 120 11.61 6.89 12.12
N GLU A 121 11.72 7.39 13.36
CA GLU A 121 12.42 8.62 13.66
C GLU A 121 13.93 8.42 13.62
N ARG A 122 14.65 9.52 13.41
CA ARG A 122 16.11 9.51 13.44
C ARG A 122 16.58 9.17 14.86
N PRO A 123 17.46 8.17 15.02
CA PRO A 123 17.99 7.85 16.34
C PRO A 123 18.88 9.00 16.85
N LYS A 124 18.75 9.28 18.12
CA LYS A 124 19.58 10.29 18.77
C LYS A 124 20.96 9.73 19.12
#